data_48b178d7e871bd5a8e295e772aa745e8
#
_entry.id   48b178d7e871bd5a8e295e772aa745e8
#
_cell.length_a   1.000
_cell.length_b   1.000
_cell.length_c   1.000
_cell.angle_alpha   90.00
_cell.angle_beta   90.00
_cell.angle_gamma   90.00
#
_symmetry.space_group_name_H-M   'P 1'
#
loop_
_entity.id
_entity.type
_entity.pdbx_description
1 polymer ?
#
loop_
_entity_poly.entity_id
_entity_poly.type
_entity_poly.pdbx_seq_one_letter_code
_entity_poly.pdbx_strand_id
1 'polypeptide(L)'
;TKSPKAIYEKALEFRNDIRAANTNVEIATADIKLIKAEQFPRLTGFYSYNTRISYSDQRVPNGNFSTQPIGYIESTGESVLTQVPEFSVVGPPSFFDQWSLYDGHNFCLQLSIPVFNQNSVKNRITRSKINLERSQNLLDQQKLDLENTINQAYNNTKGAFNIYEAAQTTLLSREQAYKNAGDRLE
;
A
#
# COMPACT_ATOMS: atom_id res chain seq x y z
N THR A 1 -29.85 3.16 -37.12
CA THR A 1 -28.87 3.96 -36.41
C THR A 1 -29.15 3.84 -34.91
N LYS A 2 -28.14 3.46 -34.08
CA LYS A 2 -28.33 3.36 -32.63
C LYS A 2 -28.54 4.77 -32.08
N SER A 3 -29.44 4.93 -31.12
CA SER A 3 -29.66 6.22 -30.47
C SER A 3 -28.43 6.63 -29.64
N PRO A 4 -28.12 7.94 -29.44
CA PRO A 4 -27.04 8.40 -28.61
C PRO A 4 -27.10 7.80 -27.21
N LYS A 5 -28.28 7.64 -26.65
CA LYS A 5 -28.49 7.04 -25.31
C LYS A 5 -28.03 5.59 -25.26
N ALA A 6 -28.30 4.77 -26.26
CA ALA A 6 -27.85 3.37 -26.28
C ALA A 6 -26.35 3.24 -26.46
N ILE A 7 -25.69 4.21 -27.13
CA ILE A 7 -24.25 4.29 -27.25
C ILE A 7 -23.64 4.67 -25.89
N TYR A 8 -24.23 5.64 -25.19
CA TYR A 8 -23.80 6.08 -23.87
C TYR A 8 -23.89 4.97 -22.82
N GLU A 9 -25.02 4.28 -22.73
CA GLU A 9 -25.20 3.16 -21.79
C GLU A 9 -24.13 2.08 -21.99
N LYS A 10 -23.84 1.74 -23.25
CA LYS A 10 -22.80 0.78 -23.57
C LYS A 10 -21.41 1.33 -23.25
N ALA A 11 -21.13 2.61 -23.48
CA ALA A 11 -19.86 3.24 -23.19
C ALA A 11 -19.56 3.27 -21.69
N LEU A 12 -20.57 3.48 -20.83
CA LEU A 12 -20.44 3.43 -19.37
C LEU A 12 -19.90 2.08 -18.87
N GLU A 13 -20.24 0.99 -19.55
CA GLU A 13 -19.83 -0.36 -19.17
C GLU A 13 -18.38 -0.67 -19.58
N PHE A 14 -17.96 -0.19 -20.76
CA PHE A 14 -16.68 -0.61 -21.37
C PHE A 14 -15.55 0.40 -21.24
N ARG A 15 -15.83 1.67 -20.97
CA ARG A 15 -14.79 2.71 -20.90
C ARG A 15 -13.94 2.59 -19.64
N ASN A 16 -12.62 2.52 -19.84
CA ASN A 16 -11.66 2.35 -18.75
C ASN A 16 -11.57 3.58 -17.82
N ASP A 17 -11.77 4.79 -18.33
CA ASP A 17 -11.79 6.02 -17.53
C ASP A 17 -12.97 6.03 -16.54
N ILE A 18 -14.17 5.64 -16.97
CA ILE A 18 -15.35 5.50 -16.09
C ILE A 18 -15.12 4.38 -15.06
N ARG A 19 -14.55 3.25 -15.49
CA ARG A 19 -14.23 2.14 -14.56
C ARG A 19 -13.19 2.59 -13.51
N ALA A 20 -12.16 3.30 -13.92
CA ALA A 20 -11.16 3.85 -13.00
C ALA A 20 -11.78 4.84 -12.00
N ALA A 21 -12.68 5.72 -12.46
CA ALA A 21 -13.39 6.65 -11.58
C ALA A 21 -14.30 5.93 -10.57
N ASN A 22 -15.02 4.88 -11.00
CA ASN A 22 -15.80 4.03 -10.09
C ASN A 22 -14.91 3.36 -9.05
N THR A 23 -13.77 2.79 -9.46
CA THR A 23 -12.81 2.18 -8.53
C THR A 23 -12.28 3.20 -7.52
N ASN A 24 -12.03 4.45 -7.92
CA ASN A 24 -11.62 5.52 -7.00
C ASN A 24 -12.69 5.82 -5.94
N VAL A 25 -13.98 5.78 -6.30
CA VAL A 25 -15.09 5.90 -5.34
C VAL A 25 -15.14 4.71 -4.38
N GLU A 26 -14.91 3.49 -4.86
CA GLU A 26 -14.81 2.29 -4.02
C GLU A 26 -13.64 2.37 -3.04
N ILE A 27 -12.46 2.81 -3.50
CA ILE A 27 -11.27 3.04 -2.65
C ILE A 27 -11.60 4.07 -1.56
N ALA A 28 -12.16 5.23 -1.92
CA ALA A 28 -12.52 6.27 -0.95
C ALA A 28 -13.55 5.76 0.07
N THR A 29 -14.46 4.87 -0.34
CA THR A 29 -15.42 4.23 0.56
C THR A 29 -14.74 3.24 1.51
N ALA A 30 -13.79 2.45 1.01
CA ALA A 30 -13.00 1.52 1.81
C ALA A 30 -12.11 2.26 2.83
N ASP A 31 -11.53 3.41 2.46
CA ASP A 31 -10.72 4.25 3.35
C ASP A 31 -11.50 4.71 4.58
N ILE A 32 -12.79 5.06 4.41
CA ILE A 32 -13.65 5.41 5.57
C ILE A 32 -13.79 4.22 6.53
N LYS A 33 -13.94 3.00 5.99
CA LYS A 33 -14.05 1.79 6.82
C LYS A 33 -12.73 1.52 7.55
N LEU A 34 -11.61 1.68 6.84
CA LEU A 34 -10.27 1.50 7.42
C LEU A 34 -10.01 2.47 8.57
N ILE A 35 -10.31 3.77 8.38
CA ILE A 35 -10.12 4.77 9.44
C ILE A 35 -11.05 4.50 10.62
N LYS A 36 -12.29 4.06 10.40
CA LYS A 36 -13.20 3.65 11.48
C LYS A 36 -12.65 2.46 12.28
N ALA A 37 -11.94 1.54 11.62
CA ALA A 37 -11.34 0.39 12.28
C ALA A 37 -10.25 0.78 13.30
N GLU A 38 -9.64 1.96 13.19
CA GLU A 38 -8.68 2.47 14.17
C GLU A 38 -9.28 2.79 15.56
N GLN A 39 -10.61 2.81 15.67
CA GLN A 39 -11.30 2.95 16.95
C GLN A 39 -11.40 1.63 17.73
N PHE A 40 -11.12 0.50 17.07
CA PHE A 40 -11.22 -0.81 17.71
C PHE A 40 -9.89 -1.23 18.35
N PRO A 41 -9.95 -2.15 19.34
CA PRO A 41 -8.75 -2.76 19.89
C PRO A 41 -7.92 -3.46 18.83
N ARG A 42 -6.59 -3.30 18.92
CA ARG A 42 -5.63 -3.96 18.03
C ARG A 42 -4.83 -4.99 18.81
N LEU A 43 -4.86 -6.22 18.35
CA LEU A 43 -4.01 -7.30 18.86
C LEU A 43 -2.86 -7.53 17.87
N THR A 44 -1.62 -7.47 18.38
CA THR A 44 -0.42 -7.73 17.60
C THR A 44 0.38 -8.84 18.26
N GLY A 45 0.80 -9.84 17.49
CA GLY A 45 1.69 -10.90 17.94
C GLY A 45 3.09 -10.69 17.42
N PHE A 46 4.09 -10.86 18.30
CA PHE A 46 5.51 -10.84 17.94
C PHE A 46 6.14 -12.16 18.31
N TYR A 47 6.89 -12.70 17.40
CA TYR A 47 7.79 -13.82 17.66
C TYR A 47 9.19 -13.37 17.30
N SER A 48 10.15 -13.59 18.22
CA SER A 48 11.56 -13.36 17.94
C SER A 48 12.37 -14.57 18.39
N TYR A 49 13.26 -14.96 17.53
CA TYR A 49 14.31 -15.94 17.79
C TYR A 49 15.63 -15.20 17.91
N ASN A 50 16.37 -15.43 18.97
CA ASN A 50 17.68 -14.84 19.18
C ASN A 50 18.64 -15.91 19.74
N THR A 51 19.87 -15.83 19.33
CA THR A 51 20.97 -16.61 19.88
C THR A 51 22.17 -15.72 20.10
N ARG A 52 23.04 -16.12 20.99
CA ARG A 52 24.28 -15.40 21.32
C ARG A 52 25.48 -16.30 21.10
N ILE A 53 26.44 -15.80 20.35
CA ILE A 53 27.72 -16.46 20.11
C ILE A 53 28.83 -15.55 20.62
N SER A 54 29.74 -16.12 21.41
CA SER A 54 30.90 -15.39 21.97
C SER A 54 32.16 -16.24 21.78
N TYR A 55 33.20 -15.60 21.31
CA TYR A 55 34.53 -16.22 21.14
C TYR A 55 35.50 -15.82 22.26
N SER A 56 34.99 -15.32 23.39
CA SER A 56 35.81 -14.98 24.54
C SER A 56 36.10 -16.20 25.39
N ASP A 57 37.35 -16.32 25.81
CA ASP A 57 37.77 -17.32 26.79
C ASP A 57 37.09 -17.08 28.14
N GLN A 58 36.70 -18.18 28.79
CA GLN A 58 36.09 -18.15 30.11
C GLN A 58 37.05 -18.63 31.16
N ARG A 59 37.13 -17.92 32.29
CA ARG A 59 37.85 -18.36 33.48
C ARG A 59 36.87 -19.17 34.34
N VAL A 60 37.18 -20.47 34.47
CA VAL A 60 36.37 -21.39 35.26
C VAL A 60 37.20 -21.88 36.43
N PRO A 61 36.68 -21.93 37.67
CA PRO A 61 37.39 -22.55 38.80
C PRO A 61 37.77 -23.98 38.46
N ASN A 62 39.06 -24.35 38.63
CA ASN A 62 39.58 -25.66 38.34
C ASN A 62 39.47 -26.66 39.52
N GLY A 63 38.87 -26.22 40.63
CA GLY A 63 38.70 -27.02 41.86
C GLY A 63 39.90 -26.96 42.79
N ASN A 64 41.01 -26.35 42.38
CA ASN A 64 42.21 -26.18 43.22
C ASN A 64 42.19 -24.84 43.94
N PHE A 65 42.88 -24.76 45.02
CA PHE A 65 43.10 -23.52 45.79
C PHE A 65 44.56 -23.23 45.95
N SER A 66 44.98 -22.03 45.67
CA SER A 66 46.29 -21.51 45.96
C SER A 66 46.28 -20.67 47.23
N THR A 67 47.34 -20.79 48.01
CA THR A 67 47.46 -19.99 49.23
C THR A 67 48.21 -18.67 48.88
N GLN A 68 47.56 -17.55 49.11
CA GLN A 68 48.11 -16.23 48.81
C GLN A 68 48.11 -15.33 50.05
N PRO A 69 49.13 -14.49 50.25
CA PRO A 69 49.15 -13.52 51.34
C PRO A 69 48.15 -12.38 51.04
N ILE A 70 47.26 -12.10 51.97
CA ILE A 70 46.31 -10.98 51.90
C ILE A 70 46.76 -9.77 52.75
N GLY A 71 47.79 -9.91 53.53
CA GLY A 71 48.34 -8.87 54.38
C GLY A 71 49.47 -9.36 55.28
N TYR A 72 49.94 -8.49 56.12
CA TYR A 72 51.00 -8.79 57.13
C TYR A 72 50.55 -8.27 58.48
N ILE A 73 50.84 -9.00 59.51
CA ILE A 73 50.60 -8.57 60.87
C ILE A 73 51.66 -7.52 61.25
N GLU A 74 51.24 -6.31 61.53
CA GLU A 74 52.19 -5.15 61.77
C GLU A 74 53.11 -5.37 62.91
N SER A 75 52.77 -6.12 63.96
CA SER A 75 53.56 -6.39 65.12
C SER A 75 54.60 -7.48 64.98
N THR A 76 54.36 -8.47 64.10
CA THR A 76 55.22 -9.65 63.93
C THR A 76 55.89 -9.73 62.55
N GLY A 77 55.32 -9.05 61.56
CA GLY A 77 55.72 -9.14 60.17
C GLY A 77 55.30 -10.45 59.50
N GLU A 78 54.46 -11.29 60.16
CA GLU A 78 53.99 -12.55 59.59
C GLU A 78 52.90 -12.33 58.54
N SER A 79 52.99 -13.09 57.46
CA SER A 79 52.00 -13.04 56.39
C SER A 79 50.69 -13.70 56.80
N VAL A 80 49.56 -12.99 56.64
CA VAL A 80 48.23 -13.58 56.73
C VAL A 80 47.87 -14.21 55.40
N LEU A 81 47.69 -15.52 55.36
CA LEU A 81 47.46 -16.32 54.16
C LEU A 81 45.98 -16.63 54.04
N THR A 82 45.47 -16.58 52.81
CA THR A 82 44.13 -17.03 52.48
C THR A 82 44.16 -18.02 51.30
N GLN A 83 43.17 -18.88 51.21
CA GLN A 83 42.96 -19.76 50.06
C GLN A 83 42.14 -19.08 49.00
N VAL A 84 42.73 -18.94 47.82
CA VAL A 84 42.07 -18.32 46.66
C VAL A 84 41.85 -19.44 45.63
N PRO A 85 40.64 -19.56 45.07
CA PRO A 85 40.36 -20.55 44.02
C PRO A 85 41.23 -20.26 42.78
N GLU A 86 41.82 -21.31 42.22
CA GLU A 86 42.52 -21.26 40.97
C GLU A 86 41.56 -21.37 39.81
N PHE A 87 41.88 -20.66 38.74
CA PHE A 87 41.06 -20.63 37.51
C PHE A 87 41.87 -21.19 36.35
N SER A 88 41.23 -22.06 35.58
CA SER A 88 41.74 -22.42 34.25
C SER A 88 41.02 -21.62 33.17
N VAL A 89 41.71 -21.34 32.09
CA VAL A 89 41.15 -20.69 30.94
C VAL A 89 40.58 -21.79 30.01
N VAL A 90 39.30 -21.74 29.77
CA VAL A 90 38.59 -22.65 28.84
C VAL A 90 38.16 -21.85 27.64
N GLY A 91 38.54 -22.31 26.46
CA GLY A 91 38.11 -21.68 25.20
C GLY A 91 36.60 -21.76 24.99
N PRO A 92 36.08 -20.92 24.11
CA PRO A 92 34.64 -20.90 23.84
C PRO A 92 34.16 -22.24 23.26
N PRO A 93 32.93 -22.68 23.56
CA PRO A 93 32.30 -23.83 22.92
C PRO A 93 32.21 -23.67 21.41
N SER A 94 31.99 -24.76 20.68
CA SER A 94 31.81 -24.70 19.23
C SER A 94 30.61 -23.82 18.85
N PHE A 95 30.61 -23.31 17.62
CA PHE A 95 29.50 -22.50 17.10
C PHE A 95 28.14 -23.19 17.27
N PHE A 96 28.05 -24.46 16.92
CA PHE A 96 26.79 -25.20 16.99
C PHE A 96 26.35 -25.48 18.43
N ASP A 97 27.31 -25.72 19.33
CA ASP A 97 26.99 -25.89 20.75
C ASP A 97 26.46 -24.60 21.36
N GLN A 98 27.09 -23.46 21.04
CA GLN A 98 26.60 -22.16 21.47
C GLN A 98 25.25 -21.82 20.87
N TRP A 99 25.00 -22.16 19.58
CA TRP A 99 23.71 -21.97 18.92
C TRP A 99 22.58 -22.69 19.65
N SER A 100 22.79 -23.95 20.04
CA SER A 100 21.77 -24.74 20.74
C SER A 100 21.65 -24.44 22.23
N LEU A 101 22.74 -23.94 22.85
CA LEU A 101 22.77 -23.63 24.28
C LEU A 101 22.20 -22.27 24.62
N TYR A 102 22.36 -21.30 23.71
CA TYR A 102 21.93 -19.91 23.91
C TYR A 102 20.78 -19.50 23.00
N ASP A 103 20.02 -20.47 22.48
CA ASP A 103 18.81 -20.16 21.72
C ASP A 103 17.73 -19.60 22.63
N GLY A 104 17.12 -18.55 22.19
CA GLY A 104 16.03 -17.86 22.90
C GLY A 104 14.81 -17.68 21.99
N HIS A 105 13.68 -18.18 22.44
CA HIS A 105 12.40 -17.99 21.81
C HIS A 105 11.56 -16.99 22.64
N ASN A 106 11.18 -15.89 22.02
CA ASN A 106 10.32 -14.93 22.68
C ASN A 106 9.03 -14.75 21.90
N PHE A 107 7.91 -15.02 22.56
CA PHE A 107 6.58 -14.83 22.03
C PHE A 107 5.83 -13.78 22.87
N CYS A 108 5.39 -12.72 22.24
CA CYS A 108 4.68 -11.61 22.90
C CYS A 108 3.36 -11.30 22.18
N LEU A 109 2.30 -11.16 22.94
CA LEU A 109 1.01 -10.63 22.49
C LEU A 109 0.79 -9.25 23.09
N GLN A 110 0.57 -8.26 22.24
CA GLN A 110 0.30 -6.88 22.64
C GLN A 110 -1.13 -6.51 22.23
N LEU A 111 -1.96 -6.19 23.21
CA LEU A 111 -3.30 -5.62 23.02
C LEU A 111 -3.24 -4.11 23.24
N SER A 112 -3.60 -3.34 22.20
CA SER A 112 -3.68 -1.89 22.25
C SER A 112 -5.13 -1.44 22.10
N ILE A 113 -5.65 -0.74 23.11
CA ILE A 113 -7.03 -0.24 23.16
C ILE A 113 -6.98 1.29 23.19
N PRO A 114 -7.40 1.98 22.10
CA PRO A 114 -7.43 3.45 22.08
C PRO A 114 -8.58 3.97 22.94
N VAL A 115 -8.28 4.54 24.10
CA VAL A 115 -9.28 5.10 25.02
C VAL A 115 -9.61 6.56 24.66
N PHE A 116 -8.60 7.34 24.30
CA PHE A 116 -8.75 8.73 23.93
C PHE A 116 -7.69 9.15 22.90
N ASN A 117 -8.13 9.75 21.80
CA ASN A 117 -7.27 10.16 20.69
C ASN A 117 -7.49 11.62 20.24
N GLN A 118 -7.93 12.50 21.16
CA GLN A 118 -8.17 13.93 20.89
C GLN A 118 -9.07 14.19 19.66
N ASN A 119 -10.05 13.35 19.41
CA ASN A 119 -10.90 13.39 18.20
C ASN A 119 -10.16 13.24 16.85
N SER A 120 -8.90 12.82 16.86
CA SER A 120 -8.10 12.66 15.64
C SER A 120 -8.79 11.75 14.63
N VAL A 121 -9.24 10.56 15.06
CA VAL A 121 -9.94 9.61 14.18
C VAL A 121 -11.25 10.20 13.66
N LYS A 122 -12.03 10.92 14.49
CA LYS A 122 -13.26 11.58 14.05
C LYS A 122 -12.98 12.61 12.93
N ASN A 123 -11.95 13.43 13.11
CA ASN A 123 -11.55 14.40 12.11
C ASN A 123 -11.06 13.72 10.81
N ARG A 124 -10.34 12.61 10.89
CA ARG A 124 -9.91 11.82 9.74
C ARG A 124 -11.09 11.21 9.00
N ILE A 125 -12.09 10.68 9.73
CA ILE A 125 -13.34 10.18 9.13
C ILE A 125 -14.06 11.30 8.36
N THR A 126 -14.15 12.50 8.94
CA THR A 126 -14.77 13.65 8.25
C THR A 126 -14.03 14.04 6.99
N ARG A 127 -12.71 14.10 7.02
CA ARG A 127 -11.88 14.36 5.83
C ARG A 127 -12.05 13.29 4.76
N SER A 128 -12.09 12.02 5.16
CA SER A 128 -12.27 10.91 4.21
C SER A 128 -13.67 10.92 3.59
N LYS A 129 -14.71 11.35 4.31
CA LYS A 129 -16.06 11.56 3.75
C LYS A 129 -16.07 12.65 2.67
N ILE A 130 -15.39 13.78 2.93
CA ILE A 130 -15.25 14.86 1.93
C ILE A 130 -14.49 14.36 0.70
N ASN A 131 -13.45 13.53 0.89
CA ASN A 131 -12.73 12.92 -0.22
C ASN A 131 -13.61 11.97 -1.04
N LEU A 132 -14.48 11.18 -0.38
CA LEU A 132 -15.47 10.34 -1.07
C LEU A 132 -16.42 11.19 -1.92
N GLU A 133 -16.98 12.26 -1.35
CA GLU A 133 -17.87 13.18 -2.07
C GLU A 133 -17.15 13.81 -3.29
N ARG A 134 -15.89 14.21 -3.12
CA ARG A 134 -15.07 14.69 -4.24
C ARG A 134 -14.89 13.65 -5.33
N SER A 135 -14.64 12.39 -4.97
CA SER A 135 -14.49 11.30 -5.93
C SER A 135 -15.81 11.02 -6.68
N GLN A 136 -16.95 11.11 -5.98
CA GLN A 136 -18.26 10.98 -6.59
C GLN A 136 -18.55 12.09 -7.60
N ASN A 137 -18.27 13.35 -7.22
CA ASN A 137 -18.43 14.50 -8.12
C ASN A 137 -17.56 14.40 -9.37
N LEU A 138 -16.31 13.89 -9.24
CA LEU A 138 -15.43 13.65 -10.38
C LEU A 138 -15.97 12.55 -11.30
N LEU A 139 -16.54 11.48 -10.75
CA LEU A 139 -17.18 10.43 -11.53
C LEU A 139 -18.39 10.97 -12.30
N ASP A 140 -19.24 11.76 -11.65
CA ASP A 140 -20.41 12.36 -12.28
C ASP A 140 -20.04 13.35 -13.38
N GLN A 141 -18.98 14.15 -13.15
CA GLN A 141 -18.43 15.02 -14.19
C GLN A 141 -17.94 14.23 -15.41
N GLN A 142 -17.18 13.13 -15.19
CA GLN A 142 -16.73 12.28 -16.30
C GLN A 142 -17.87 11.65 -17.08
N LYS A 143 -18.96 11.27 -16.39
CA LYS A 143 -20.17 10.76 -17.06
C LYS A 143 -20.84 11.83 -17.94
N LEU A 144 -20.94 13.06 -17.43
CA LEU A 144 -21.48 14.18 -18.20
C LEU A 144 -20.62 14.53 -19.42
N ASP A 145 -19.29 14.54 -19.24
CA ASP A 145 -18.35 14.81 -20.34
C ASP A 145 -18.42 13.72 -21.42
N LEU A 146 -18.59 12.46 -21.01
CA LEU A 146 -18.81 11.35 -21.91
C LEU A 146 -20.12 11.50 -22.70
N GLU A 147 -21.22 11.84 -22.01
CA GLU A 147 -22.51 12.08 -22.64
C GLU A 147 -22.44 13.20 -23.67
N ASN A 148 -21.82 14.33 -23.32
CA ASN A 148 -21.61 15.47 -24.21
C ASN A 148 -20.78 15.08 -25.44
N THR A 149 -19.69 14.33 -25.24
CA THR A 149 -18.82 13.85 -26.32
C THR A 149 -19.58 12.97 -27.29
N ILE A 150 -20.40 12.03 -26.79
CA ILE A 150 -21.20 11.13 -27.61
C ILE A 150 -22.26 11.92 -28.40
N ASN A 151 -22.97 12.84 -27.75
CA ASN A 151 -23.99 13.67 -28.41
C ASN A 151 -23.36 14.53 -29.50
N GLN A 152 -22.20 15.15 -29.25
CA GLN A 152 -21.47 15.93 -30.23
C GLN A 152 -21.03 15.09 -31.43
N ALA A 153 -20.42 13.92 -31.17
CA ALA A 153 -19.99 13.01 -32.23
C ALA A 153 -21.17 12.51 -33.08
N TYR A 154 -22.29 12.20 -32.43
CA TYR A 154 -23.51 11.78 -33.14
C TYR A 154 -24.05 12.90 -34.04
N ASN A 155 -24.14 14.13 -33.53
CA ASN A 155 -24.62 15.28 -34.31
C ASN A 155 -23.70 15.59 -35.47
N ASN A 156 -22.37 15.55 -35.26
CA ASN A 156 -21.39 15.75 -36.32
C ASN A 156 -21.53 14.68 -37.42
N THR A 157 -21.69 13.42 -37.03
CA THR A 157 -21.91 12.31 -37.99
C THR A 157 -23.17 12.50 -38.78
N LYS A 158 -24.27 12.89 -38.11
CA LYS A 158 -25.57 13.17 -38.79
C LYS A 158 -25.43 14.34 -39.75
N GLY A 159 -24.74 15.42 -39.32
CA GLY A 159 -24.47 16.58 -40.19
C GLY A 159 -23.65 16.21 -41.42
N ALA A 160 -22.58 15.43 -41.25
CA ALA A 160 -21.73 14.97 -42.36
C ALA A 160 -22.53 14.08 -43.33
N PHE A 161 -23.41 13.21 -42.81
CA PHE A 161 -24.28 12.39 -43.63
C PHE A 161 -25.27 13.23 -44.48
N ASN A 162 -25.91 14.23 -43.89
CA ASN A 162 -26.79 15.14 -44.62
C ASN A 162 -26.07 15.93 -45.72
N ILE A 163 -24.82 16.39 -45.44
CA ILE A 163 -23.97 17.05 -46.44
C ILE A 163 -23.65 16.08 -47.59
N TYR A 164 -23.32 14.83 -47.29
CA TYR A 164 -23.09 13.81 -48.30
C TYR A 164 -24.31 13.57 -49.21
N GLU A 165 -25.52 13.41 -48.65
CA GLU A 165 -26.75 13.27 -49.41
C GLU A 165 -27.02 14.48 -50.31
N ALA A 166 -26.82 15.70 -49.75
CA ALA A 166 -27.01 16.94 -50.54
C ALA A 166 -25.98 17.03 -51.68
N ALA A 167 -24.74 16.66 -51.44
CA ALA A 167 -23.70 16.64 -52.48
C ALA A 167 -24.01 15.61 -53.60
N GLN A 168 -24.51 14.43 -53.23
CA GLN A 168 -24.91 13.40 -54.19
C GLN A 168 -26.09 13.88 -55.06
N THR A 169 -27.09 14.52 -54.44
CA THR A 169 -28.23 15.09 -55.17
C THR A 169 -27.79 16.20 -56.11
N THR A 170 -26.86 17.03 -55.68
CA THR A 170 -26.29 18.13 -56.50
C THR A 170 -25.50 17.56 -57.69
N LEU A 171 -24.74 16.49 -57.49
CA LEU A 171 -23.99 15.84 -58.55
C LEU A 171 -24.94 15.33 -59.63
N LEU A 172 -25.97 14.58 -59.26
CA LEU A 172 -26.98 14.08 -60.20
C LEU A 172 -27.66 15.22 -61.00
N SER A 173 -27.99 16.31 -60.33
CA SER A 173 -28.62 17.49 -60.96
C SER A 173 -27.66 18.15 -61.99
N ARG A 174 -26.35 18.23 -61.62
CA ARG A 174 -25.33 18.78 -62.55
C ARG A 174 -25.05 17.89 -63.76
N GLU A 175 -25.02 16.56 -63.53
CA GLU A 175 -24.90 15.59 -64.61
C GLU A 175 -26.08 15.69 -65.59
N GLN A 176 -27.29 15.81 -65.10
CA GLN A 176 -28.48 15.99 -65.93
C GLN A 176 -28.46 17.34 -66.67
N ALA A 177 -28.03 18.42 -66.03
CA ALA A 177 -27.89 19.72 -66.67
C ALA A 177 -26.83 19.69 -67.79
N TYR A 178 -25.72 18.95 -67.56
CA TYR A 178 -24.69 18.79 -68.57
C TYR A 178 -25.19 18.01 -69.77
N LYS A 179 -25.90 16.91 -69.58
CA LYS A 179 -26.55 16.14 -70.68
C LYS A 179 -27.50 17.00 -71.47
N ASN A 180 -28.42 17.70 -70.76
CA ASN A 180 -29.40 18.60 -71.42
C ASN A 180 -28.73 19.75 -72.20
N ALA A 181 -27.55 20.23 -71.74
CA ALA A 181 -26.80 21.26 -72.49
C ALA A 181 -26.12 20.66 -73.73
N GLY A 182 -25.65 19.41 -73.67
CA GLY A 182 -25.12 18.68 -74.83
C GLY A 182 -26.17 18.48 -75.94
N ASP A 183 -27.35 17.99 -75.55
CA ASP A 183 -28.50 17.71 -76.47
C ASP A 183 -29.05 18.98 -77.14
N ARG A 184 -28.72 20.18 -76.63
CA ARG A 184 -29.09 21.49 -77.27
C ARG A 184 -28.05 22.01 -78.26
N LEU A 185 -26.86 21.44 -78.27
CA LEU A 185 -25.77 21.86 -79.15
C LEU A 185 -25.65 20.98 -80.42
N GLU A 186 -26.37 19.83 -80.44
CA GLU A 186 -26.59 19.05 -81.66
C GLU A 186 -27.90 19.53 -82.38
#